data_a13eab6ce908814a8196561c8ba703e7
#
_entry.id   a13eab6ce908814a8196561c8ba703e7
#
_cell.length_a   1.000
_cell.length_b   1.000
_cell.length_c   1.000
_cell.angle_alpha   90.00
_cell.angle_beta   90.00
_cell.angle_gamma   90.00
#
_symmetry.space_group_name_H-M   'P 1'
#
loop_
_entity.id
_entity.type
_entity.pdbx_description
1 polymer ?
#
loop_
_entity_poly.entity_id
_entity_poly.type
_entity_poly.pdbx_seq_one_letter_code
_entity_poly.pdbx_strand_id
1 'polypeptide(L)'
;MPDRVALVIGPTGATGGPIAAALARHRGWRVYGMSRIAPSYQAPFTHLAADLTDPASCRRALATIEPVTHAFFAARAPFREGGVEDVEGNVAMLAATLDAVETPALEHVHLLEGIKWYGMHLGPYPTPSREDDPRHLPPNFYYDQQDLLSARAARAHWSWSASRPSYICDFAPSRARNLITVLGAYAAICRELDVRLDFPGSAAAYSVLSELSDATCLAEAIVFLSTHETGRNAAFNVTNGDSIRWCQVWPLLAQWFSMPCGVPRSMKLATWMADKGPVWDRIVGRHGLQPRPLESLASWEFADFVFAKEWDLLTDNGRLRRAGFNVCVDTVAMLRDQIGQYRDARLLPR
;
A
#
# COMPACT_ATOMS: atom_id res chain seq x y z
N MET A 1 14.80 25.51 13.82
CA MET A 1 14.43 24.18 14.37
C MET A 1 13.31 23.61 13.49
N PRO A 2 13.10 22.32 13.36
CA PRO A 2 11.92 21.80 12.68
C PRO A 2 10.68 22.27 13.47
N ASP A 3 9.72 22.85 12.75
CA ASP A 3 8.49 23.37 13.36
C ASP A 3 7.44 22.24 13.55
N ARG A 4 7.67 21.06 12.94
CA ARG A 4 6.74 19.91 12.95
C ARG A 4 7.43 18.61 13.32
N VAL A 5 6.75 17.83 14.16
CA VAL A 5 7.17 16.50 14.59
C VAL A 5 6.19 15.48 14.05
N ALA A 6 6.68 14.65 13.13
CA ALA A 6 5.89 13.57 12.50
C ALA A 6 6.16 12.24 13.18
N LEU A 7 5.09 11.51 13.49
CA LEU A 7 5.13 10.11 13.90
C LEU A 7 4.47 9.24 12.83
N VAL A 8 5.26 8.38 12.19
CA VAL A 8 4.74 7.39 11.22
C VAL A 8 4.61 6.04 11.91
N ILE A 9 3.39 5.54 12.04
CA ILE A 9 3.07 4.25 12.63
C ILE A 9 3.04 3.20 11.53
N GLY A 10 3.88 2.15 11.64
CA GLY A 10 4.11 1.17 10.58
C GLY A 10 5.06 1.65 9.47
N PRO A 11 6.22 2.26 9.81
CA PRO A 11 7.12 2.92 8.85
C PRO A 11 7.87 1.95 7.92
N THR A 12 7.77 0.65 8.16
CA THR A 12 8.36 -0.40 7.30
C THR A 12 7.36 -1.00 6.31
N GLY A 13 6.10 -0.52 6.36
CA GLY A 13 5.01 -0.98 5.49
C GLY A 13 5.01 -0.33 4.10
N ALA A 14 4.08 -0.79 3.25
CA ALA A 14 3.88 -0.34 1.88
C ALA A 14 3.66 1.17 1.74
N THR A 15 3.08 1.78 2.74
CA THR A 15 2.71 3.19 2.74
C THR A 15 3.52 3.96 3.77
N GLY A 16 3.75 3.38 4.96
CA GLY A 16 4.48 4.07 6.03
C GLY A 16 5.92 4.44 5.65
N GLY A 17 6.63 3.57 4.93
CA GLY A 17 7.98 3.87 4.42
C GLY A 17 8.00 5.05 3.45
N PRO A 18 7.21 5.03 2.37
CA PRO A 18 7.05 6.18 1.48
C PRO A 18 6.61 7.48 2.19
N ILE A 19 5.68 7.42 3.16
CA ILE A 19 5.30 8.60 3.98
C ILE A 19 6.51 9.15 4.73
N ALA A 20 7.25 8.30 5.43
CA ALA A 20 8.43 8.73 6.17
C ALA A 20 9.50 9.33 5.24
N ALA A 21 9.69 8.75 4.05
CA ALA A 21 10.60 9.26 3.04
C ALA A 21 10.13 10.60 2.45
N ALA A 22 8.84 10.79 2.20
CA ALA A 22 8.27 12.05 1.75
C ALA A 22 8.49 13.14 2.79
N LEU A 23 8.09 12.90 4.04
CA LEU A 23 8.28 13.83 5.15
C LEU A 23 9.74 14.25 5.33
N ALA A 24 10.69 13.31 5.23
CA ALA A 24 12.12 13.59 5.36
C ALA A 24 12.67 14.47 4.21
N ARG A 25 12.04 14.47 3.03
CA ARG A 25 12.41 15.37 1.91
C ARG A 25 11.87 16.78 2.10
N HIS A 26 10.78 16.96 2.81
CA HIS A 26 10.20 18.27 3.08
C HIS A 26 10.91 18.96 4.24
N ARG A 27 11.32 20.19 4.06
CA ARG A 27 11.97 20.97 5.13
C ARG A 27 11.01 21.23 6.30
N GLY A 28 11.56 21.28 7.50
CA GLY A 28 10.80 21.63 8.72
C GLY A 28 10.17 20.42 9.43
N TRP A 29 10.44 19.18 8.98
CA TRP A 29 9.98 17.98 9.66
C TRP A 29 11.09 17.28 10.43
N ARG A 30 10.77 16.85 11.66
CA ARG A 30 11.48 15.79 12.36
C ARG A 30 10.62 14.53 12.30
N VAL A 31 11.19 13.44 11.78
CA VAL A 31 10.43 12.22 11.47
C VAL A 31 10.82 11.10 12.41
N TYR A 32 9.84 10.56 13.11
CA TYR A 32 9.92 9.35 13.90
C TYR A 32 9.10 8.24 13.26
N GLY A 33 9.62 7.01 13.34
CA GLY A 33 8.93 5.83 12.83
C GLY A 33 8.71 4.81 13.95
N MET A 34 7.45 4.46 14.24
CA MET A 34 7.12 3.55 15.33
C MET A 34 6.77 2.16 14.78
N SER A 35 7.53 1.15 15.23
CA SER A 35 7.31 -0.27 14.94
C SER A 35 7.99 -1.16 15.97
N ARG A 36 7.62 -2.43 16.01
CA ARG A 36 8.22 -3.42 16.94
C ARG A 36 9.71 -3.65 16.68
N ILE A 37 10.09 -3.71 15.42
CA ILE A 37 11.45 -4.06 14.97
C ILE A 37 12.00 -2.90 14.15
N ALA A 38 13.24 -2.52 14.44
CA ALA A 38 13.96 -1.52 13.66
C ALA A 38 14.17 -1.99 12.20
N PRO A 39 14.14 -1.07 11.23
CA PRO A 39 14.48 -1.42 9.86
C PRO A 39 15.93 -1.91 9.76
N SER A 40 16.18 -2.90 8.91
CA SER A 40 17.52 -3.42 8.63
C SER A 40 18.32 -2.58 7.63
N TYR A 41 17.80 -1.43 7.24
CA TYR A 41 18.39 -0.48 6.29
C TYR A 41 18.45 0.92 6.92
N GLN A 42 19.23 1.80 6.32
CA GLN A 42 19.30 3.20 6.74
C GLN A 42 17.97 3.89 6.41
N ALA A 43 17.16 4.11 7.44
CA ALA A 43 15.84 4.70 7.30
C ALA A 43 15.91 6.24 7.38
N PRO A 44 15.02 6.97 6.70
CA PRO A 44 14.94 8.42 6.75
C PRO A 44 14.19 8.95 8.00
N PHE A 45 14.20 8.20 9.09
CA PHE A 45 13.53 8.54 10.35
C PHE A 45 14.26 7.96 11.56
N THR A 46 14.01 8.54 12.73
CA THR A 46 14.46 7.96 14.00
C THR A 46 13.47 6.87 14.44
N HIS A 47 13.95 5.64 14.62
CA HIS A 47 13.11 4.52 15.00
C HIS A 47 12.73 4.56 16.48
N LEU A 48 11.45 4.35 16.77
CA LEU A 48 10.88 4.15 18.10
C LEU A 48 10.35 2.72 18.21
N ALA A 49 10.93 1.93 19.11
CA ALA A 49 10.46 0.57 19.35
C ALA A 49 9.21 0.57 20.22
N ALA A 50 8.08 0.12 19.67
CA ALA A 50 6.83 -0.05 20.43
C ALA A 50 5.97 -1.16 19.86
N ASP A 51 5.24 -1.83 20.74
CA ASP A 51 4.16 -2.73 20.38
C ASP A 51 2.83 -1.97 20.50
N LEU A 52 2.12 -1.83 19.38
CA LEU A 52 0.83 -1.11 19.33
C LEU A 52 -0.29 -1.86 20.06
N THR A 53 -0.08 -3.14 20.39
CA THR A 53 -1.02 -3.93 21.20
C THR A 53 -0.83 -3.71 22.71
N ASP A 54 0.28 -3.04 23.12
CA ASP A 54 0.54 -2.59 24.49
C ASP A 54 0.51 -1.05 24.57
N PRO A 55 -0.59 -0.45 25.06
CA PRO A 55 -0.69 1.01 25.19
C PRO A 55 0.40 1.61 26.08
N ALA A 56 0.93 0.87 27.06
CA ALA A 56 2.02 1.33 27.88
C ALA A 56 3.34 1.40 27.10
N SER A 57 3.55 0.48 26.16
CA SER A 57 4.69 0.51 25.23
C SER A 57 4.68 1.77 24.37
N CYS A 58 3.54 2.14 23.80
CA CYS A 58 3.39 3.37 23.00
C CYS A 58 3.71 4.61 23.83
N ARG A 59 3.15 4.74 25.03
CA ARG A 59 3.43 5.87 25.93
C ARG A 59 4.90 5.97 26.33
N ARG A 60 5.54 4.84 26.67
CA ARG A 60 6.97 4.83 27.01
C ARG A 60 7.84 5.29 25.84
N ALA A 61 7.56 4.84 24.64
CA ALA A 61 8.31 5.22 23.45
C ALA A 61 8.17 6.73 23.16
N LEU A 62 6.96 7.27 23.25
CA LEU A 62 6.71 8.70 23.00
C LEU A 62 7.22 9.64 24.10
N ALA A 63 7.34 9.15 25.33
CA ALA A 63 7.93 9.94 26.42
C ALA A 63 9.42 10.27 26.22
N THR A 64 10.07 9.63 25.24
CA THR A 64 11.50 9.86 24.94
C THR A 64 11.75 10.93 23.87
N ILE A 65 10.70 11.51 23.31
CA ILE A 65 10.77 12.48 22.21
C ILE A 65 9.96 13.74 22.54
N GLU A 66 10.17 14.78 21.75
CA GLU A 66 9.32 15.97 21.79
C GLU A 66 7.87 15.65 21.37
N PRO A 67 6.89 16.48 21.79
CA PRO A 67 5.49 16.26 21.47
C PRO A 67 5.24 16.16 19.98
N VAL A 68 4.49 15.12 19.58
CA VAL A 68 4.09 14.88 18.20
C VAL A 68 3.07 15.93 17.76
N THR A 69 3.29 16.52 16.58
CA THR A 69 2.35 17.46 15.97
C THR A 69 1.47 16.76 14.90
N HIS A 70 2.01 15.77 14.21
CA HIS A 70 1.31 15.05 13.15
C HIS A 70 1.56 13.53 13.28
N ALA A 71 0.50 12.75 13.34
CA ALA A 71 0.56 11.28 13.36
C ALA A 71 0.02 10.69 12.06
N PHE A 72 0.73 9.70 11.51
CA PHE A 72 0.39 9.02 10.27
C PHE A 72 0.20 7.53 10.56
N PHE A 73 -1.04 7.09 10.65
CA PHE A 73 -1.36 5.71 11.02
C PHE A 73 -1.47 4.83 9.76
N ALA A 74 -0.44 4.02 9.51
CA ALA A 74 -0.34 3.07 8.40
C ALA A 74 -0.09 1.62 8.87
N ALA A 75 -0.29 1.35 10.16
CA ALA A 75 -0.18 0.01 10.71
C ALA A 75 -1.47 -0.79 10.53
N ARG A 76 -1.32 -2.11 10.51
CA ARG A 76 -2.43 -3.04 10.44
C ARG A 76 -2.13 -4.28 11.29
N ALA A 77 -3.15 -4.78 11.98
CA ALA A 77 -3.08 -6.06 12.67
C ALA A 77 -2.91 -7.22 11.66
N PRO A 78 -2.22 -8.30 12.02
CA PRO A 78 -2.23 -9.52 11.23
C PRO A 78 -3.65 -10.03 10.99
N PHE A 79 -3.85 -10.78 9.91
CA PHE A 79 -5.10 -11.53 9.74
C PHE A 79 -5.23 -12.58 10.85
N ARG A 80 -6.44 -12.80 11.31
CA ARG A 80 -6.81 -13.96 12.13
C ARG A 80 -6.77 -15.24 11.27
N GLU A 81 -6.89 -16.38 11.91
CA GLU A 81 -7.01 -17.67 11.21
C GLU A 81 -8.08 -17.63 10.12
N GLY A 82 -7.84 -18.33 9.01
CA GLY A 82 -8.72 -18.32 7.84
C GLY A 82 -8.69 -17.03 7.02
N GLY A 83 -7.75 -16.11 7.26
CA GLY A 83 -7.63 -14.86 6.49
C GLY A 83 -8.63 -13.79 6.89
N VAL A 84 -9.30 -13.93 8.04
CA VAL A 84 -10.28 -12.98 8.56
C VAL A 84 -9.58 -11.73 9.11
N GLU A 85 -10.12 -10.55 8.83
CA GLU A 85 -9.57 -9.30 9.36
C GLU A 85 -9.82 -9.17 10.87
N ASP A 86 -8.78 -8.79 11.61
CA ASP A 86 -8.88 -8.51 13.05
C ASP A 86 -9.38 -7.08 13.27
N VAL A 87 -10.70 -6.89 13.27
CA VAL A 87 -11.33 -5.56 13.45
C VAL A 87 -10.96 -4.97 14.80
N GLU A 88 -11.17 -5.74 15.87
CA GLU A 88 -10.91 -5.28 17.25
C GLU A 88 -9.44 -4.91 17.45
N GLY A 89 -8.52 -5.76 17.00
CA GLY A 89 -7.07 -5.49 17.07
C GLY A 89 -6.66 -4.24 16.31
N ASN A 90 -7.20 -4.02 15.11
CA ASN A 90 -6.93 -2.80 14.33
C ASN A 90 -7.44 -1.53 15.03
N VAL A 91 -8.63 -1.57 15.62
CA VAL A 91 -9.21 -0.45 16.37
C VAL A 91 -8.43 -0.19 17.66
N ALA A 92 -8.07 -1.24 18.40
CA ALA A 92 -7.29 -1.13 19.63
C ALA A 92 -5.90 -0.50 19.38
N MET A 93 -5.22 -0.88 18.29
CA MET A 93 -3.93 -0.30 17.92
C MET A 93 -4.04 1.21 17.60
N LEU A 94 -5.10 1.63 16.90
CA LEU A 94 -5.36 3.06 16.66
C LEU A 94 -5.68 3.78 17.97
N ALA A 95 -6.53 3.21 18.82
CA ALA A 95 -6.87 3.79 20.12
C ALA A 95 -5.62 4.00 21.00
N ALA A 96 -4.77 2.97 21.12
CA ALA A 96 -3.51 3.05 21.88
C ALA A 96 -2.56 4.14 21.33
N THR A 97 -2.53 4.31 20.02
CA THR A 97 -1.75 5.37 19.37
C THR A 97 -2.32 6.73 19.72
N LEU A 98 -3.64 6.95 19.57
CA LEU A 98 -4.30 8.20 19.89
C LEU A 98 -4.11 8.59 21.35
N ASP A 99 -4.32 7.63 22.28
CA ASP A 99 -4.10 7.85 23.73
C ASP A 99 -2.67 8.31 24.08
N ALA A 100 -1.72 7.97 23.23
CA ALA A 100 -0.32 8.32 23.44
C ALA A 100 0.10 9.63 22.75
N VAL A 101 -0.54 10.03 21.64
CA VAL A 101 -0.19 11.25 20.88
C VAL A 101 -1.10 12.44 21.18
N GLU A 102 -2.28 12.25 21.77
CA GLU A 102 -3.21 13.33 22.13
C GLU A 102 -2.63 14.22 23.21
N THR A 103 -1.90 15.24 22.80
CA THR A 103 -1.32 16.31 23.62
C THR A 103 -1.76 17.65 23.05
N PRO A 104 -1.57 18.77 23.79
CA PRO A 104 -1.85 20.11 23.24
C PRO A 104 -1.07 20.47 21.97
N ALA A 105 0.01 19.73 21.64
CA ALA A 105 0.80 19.95 20.45
C ALA A 105 0.28 19.24 19.20
N LEU A 106 -0.64 18.27 19.34
CA LEU A 106 -1.16 17.53 18.21
C LEU A 106 -2.02 18.42 17.32
N GLU A 107 -1.72 18.49 16.04
CA GLU A 107 -2.41 19.31 15.05
C GLU A 107 -3.23 18.45 14.07
N HIS A 108 -2.70 17.26 13.72
CA HIS A 108 -3.33 16.41 12.69
C HIS A 108 -3.03 14.93 12.88
N VAL A 109 -4.03 14.09 12.53
CA VAL A 109 -3.88 12.62 12.43
C VAL A 109 -4.35 12.17 11.05
N HIS A 110 -3.48 11.49 10.31
CA HIS A 110 -3.81 10.84 9.06
C HIS A 110 -4.02 9.35 9.24
N LEU A 111 -5.13 8.81 8.72
CA LEU A 111 -5.48 7.39 8.73
C LEU A 111 -5.35 6.80 7.31
N LEU A 112 -4.57 5.74 7.16
CA LEU A 112 -4.54 4.96 5.93
C LEU A 112 -5.68 3.95 5.92
N GLU A 113 -6.57 4.08 4.95
CA GLU A 113 -7.63 3.13 4.61
C GLU A 113 -7.31 2.45 3.26
N GLY A 114 -8.30 2.16 2.44
CA GLY A 114 -8.18 1.63 1.09
C GLY A 114 -9.54 1.39 0.45
N ILE A 115 -9.55 1.08 -0.85
CA ILE A 115 -10.78 0.85 -1.63
C ILE A 115 -11.60 -0.37 -1.18
N LYS A 116 -11.11 -1.19 -0.25
CA LYS A 116 -11.93 -2.16 0.49
C LYS A 116 -13.07 -1.48 1.27
N TRP A 117 -12.97 -0.19 1.56
CA TRP A 117 -14.05 0.62 2.08
C TRP A 117 -15.35 0.43 1.30
N TYR A 118 -15.24 0.37 -0.03
CA TYR A 118 -16.38 0.27 -0.96
C TYR A 118 -16.84 -1.17 -1.22
N GLY A 119 -16.21 -2.18 -0.60
CA GLY A 119 -16.58 -3.59 -0.80
C GLY A 119 -15.94 -4.24 -2.02
N MET A 120 -14.91 -3.65 -2.63
CA MET A 120 -14.24 -4.18 -3.84
C MET A 120 -13.76 -5.64 -3.72
N HIS A 121 -13.59 -6.13 -2.52
CA HIS A 121 -13.12 -7.49 -2.23
C HIS A 121 -14.26 -8.50 -2.12
N LEU A 122 -15.51 -8.04 -2.04
CA LEU A 122 -16.71 -8.87 -1.86
C LEU A 122 -17.47 -9.11 -3.17
N GLY A 123 -17.35 -8.22 -4.15
CA GLY A 123 -18.05 -8.31 -5.42
C GLY A 123 -18.13 -6.97 -6.14
N PRO A 124 -18.95 -6.86 -7.18
CA PRO A 124 -19.24 -5.58 -7.84
C PRO A 124 -19.77 -4.54 -6.85
N TYR A 125 -19.35 -3.30 -7.04
CA TYR A 125 -19.71 -2.18 -6.18
C TYR A 125 -19.88 -0.91 -7.05
N PRO A 126 -20.50 0.19 -6.55
CA PRO A 126 -20.67 1.41 -7.33
C PRO A 126 -19.31 1.96 -7.83
N THR A 127 -19.19 2.19 -9.13
CA THR A 127 -17.99 2.74 -9.79
C THR A 127 -18.36 3.86 -10.77
N PRO A 128 -17.61 4.97 -10.81
CA PRO A 128 -16.51 5.30 -9.92
C PRO A 128 -16.98 5.57 -8.49
N SER A 129 -16.30 4.96 -7.49
CA SER A 129 -16.65 5.15 -6.08
C SER A 129 -16.28 6.54 -5.59
N ARG A 130 -17.14 7.10 -4.75
CA ARG A 130 -16.94 8.41 -4.11
C ARG A 130 -16.80 8.27 -2.60
N GLU A 131 -16.14 9.22 -1.98
CA GLU A 131 -15.85 9.17 -0.55
C GLU A 131 -17.10 9.25 0.32
N ASP A 132 -18.21 9.78 -0.20
CA ASP A 132 -19.52 9.87 0.42
C ASP A 132 -20.48 8.73 0.04
N ASP A 133 -20.03 7.76 -0.75
CA ASP A 133 -20.78 6.54 -0.99
C ASP A 133 -21.06 5.80 0.33
N PRO A 134 -22.24 5.18 0.48
CA PRO A 134 -22.58 4.45 1.68
C PRO A 134 -21.60 3.30 1.95
N ARG A 135 -21.40 2.99 3.22
CA ARG A 135 -20.60 1.83 3.64
C ARG A 135 -21.19 0.56 3.06
N HIS A 136 -20.30 -0.33 2.65
CA HIS A 136 -20.65 -1.66 2.20
C HIS A 136 -20.95 -2.58 3.41
N LEU A 137 -21.05 -3.88 3.17
CA LEU A 137 -21.33 -4.89 4.19
C LEU A 137 -20.22 -4.94 5.27
N PRO A 138 -20.55 -4.72 6.56
CA PRO A 138 -19.61 -4.95 7.66
C PRO A 138 -19.39 -6.48 7.93
N PRO A 139 -18.36 -6.86 8.69
CA PRO A 139 -17.39 -6.00 9.34
C PRO A 139 -16.29 -5.49 8.40
N ASN A 140 -15.80 -4.28 8.66
CA ASN A 140 -14.65 -3.70 7.96
C ASN A 140 -13.94 -2.73 8.92
N PHE A 141 -12.72 -3.04 9.33
CA PHE A 141 -12.00 -2.28 10.35
C PHE A 141 -11.76 -0.80 9.97
N TYR A 142 -11.76 -0.45 8.70
CA TYR A 142 -11.68 0.96 8.27
C TYR A 142 -12.87 1.78 8.79
N TYR A 143 -14.07 1.19 8.85
CA TYR A 143 -15.26 1.88 9.37
C TYR A 143 -15.10 2.24 10.83
N ASP A 144 -14.72 1.26 11.64
CA ASP A 144 -14.59 1.42 13.08
C ASP A 144 -13.41 2.33 13.44
N GLN A 145 -12.31 2.26 12.68
CA GLN A 145 -11.17 3.16 12.86
C GLN A 145 -11.53 4.60 12.50
N GLN A 146 -12.23 4.85 11.39
CA GLN A 146 -12.65 6.21 11.03
C GLN A 146 -13.66 6.77 12.02
N ASP A 147 -14.59 5.96 12.52
CA ASP A 147 -15.56 6.37 13.54
C ASP A 147 -14.85 6.79 14.84
N LEU A 148 -13.92 5.98 15.32
CA LEU A 148 -13.10 6.30 16.48
C LEU A 148 -12.33 7.63 16.27
N LEU A 149 -11.64 7.75 15.14
CA LEU A 149 -10.83 8.92 14.81
C LEU A 149 -11.67 10.19 14.72
N SER A 150 -12.77 10.15 13.98
CA SER A 150 -13.67 11.30 13.78
C SER A 150 -14.38 11.70 15.08
N ALA A 151 -14.80 10.73 15.91
CA ALA A 151 -15.43 11.01 17.20
C ALA A 151 -14.47 11.68 18.19
N ARG A 152 -13.19 11.30 18.19
CA ARG A 152 -12.15 11.96 19.00
C ARG A 152 -11.86 13.37 18.49
N ALA A 153 -11.62 13.53 17.20
CA ALA A 153 -11.34 14.82 16.59
C ALA A 153 -12.47 15.85 16.80
N ALA A 154 -13.75 15.40 16.79
CA ALA A 154 -14.89 16.26 17.03
C ALA A 154 -14.91 16.92 18.42
N ARG A 155 -14.13 16.41 19.38
CA ARG A 155 -14.03 16.91 20.77
C ARG A 155 -12.64 17.51 21.08
N ALA A 156 -11.77 17.54 20.08
CA ALA A 156 -10.39 17.96 20.21
C ALA A 156 -10.09 19.20 19.35
N HIS A 157 -8.89 19.76 19.49
CA HIS A 157 -8.42 20.89 18.69
C HIS A 157 -7.67 20.47 17.41
N TRP A 158 -7.34 19.19 17.28
CA TRP A 158 -6.66 18.64 16.11
C TRP A 158 -7.64 18.18 15.03
N SER A 159 -7.19 18.12 13.80
CA SER A 159 -7.97 17.64 12.65
C SER A 159 -7.51 16.26 12.19
N TRP A 160 -8.29 15.61 11.33
CA TRP A 160 -7.93 14.34 10.75
C TRP A 160 -8.08 14.35 9.22
N SER A 161 -7.43 13.40 8.55
CA SER A 161 -7.72 13.02 7.19
C SER A 161 -7.58 11.51 7.03
N ALA A 162 -8.21 10.97 5.97
CA ALA A 162 -8.01 9.58 5.59
C ALA A 162 -7.75 9.45 4.08
N SER A 163 -6.95 8.46 3.68
CA SER A 163 -6.70 8.15 2.27
C SER A 163 -7.13 6.74 1.93
N ARG A 164 -7.77 6.58 0.77
CA ARG A 164 -8.29 5.32 0.23
C ARG A 164 -7.60 4.98 -1.09
N PRO A 165 -6.35 4.45 -1.04
CA PRO A 165 -5.65 3.98 -2.22
C PRO A 165 -6.25 2.67 -2.75
N SER A 166 -5.97 2.39 -4.04
CA SER A 166 -6.14 1.10 -4.66
C SER A 166 -4.94 0.17 -4.37
N TYR A 167 -4.58 -0.75 -5.28
CA TYR A 167 -3.39 -1.57 -5.12
C TYR A 167 -2.13 -0.70 -5.12
N ILE A 168 -1.44 -0.68 -3.98
CA ILE A 168 -0.25 0.15 -3.78
C ILE A 168 0.95 -0.53 -4.44
N CYS A 169 1.60 0.19 -5.35
CA CYS A 169 2.80 -0.22 -6.06
C CYS A 169 4.00 0.57 -5.56
N ASP A 170 5.07 -0.13 -5.20
CA ASP A 170 6.31 0.49 -4.70
C ASP A 170 7.53 -0.39 -4.94
N PHE A 171 8.70 0.21 -4.79
CA PHE A 171 9.95 -0.52 -4.66
C PHE A 171 10.19 -0.89 -3.20
N ALA A 172 9.84 -2.12 -2.82
CA ALA A 172 9.96 -2.63 -1.46
C ALA A 172 10.54 -4.05 -1.44
N PRO A 173 11.85 -4.18 -1.51
CA PRO A 173 12.54 -5.48 -1.61
C PRO A 173 12.24 -6.45 -0.48
N SER A 174 11.88 -5.97 0.69
CA SER A 174 11.63 -6.81 1.88
C SER A 174 10.20 -7.36 1.97
N ARG A 175 9.32 -7.08 0.96
CA ARG A 175 7.90 -7.44 1.03
C ARG A 175 7.47 -8.30 -0.16
N ALA A 176 7.05 -9.53 0.11
CA ALA A 176 6.52 -10.44 -0.91
C ALA A 176 5.13 -10.01 -1.43
N ARG A 177 4.31 -9.35 -0.58
CA ARG A 177 2.99 -8.84 -0.97
C ARG A 177 3.15 -7.54 -1.77
N ASN A 178 3.62 -7.67 -3.00
CA ASN A 178 3.90 -6.56 -3.91
C ASN A 178 3.56 -6.97 -5.35
N LEU A 179 2.77 -6.15 -6.05
CA LEU A 179 2.33 -6.46 -7.41
C LEU A 179 3.50 -6.49 -8.40
N ILE A 180 4.48 -5.63 -8.23
CA ILE A 180 5.62 -5.53 -9.14
C ILE A 180 6.47 -6.80 -9.10
N THR A 181 6.77 -7.32 -7.90
CA THR A 181 7.53 -8.56 -7.76
C THR A 181 6.75 -9.77 -8.23
N VAL A 182 5.44 -9.79 -8.01
CA VAL A 182 4.55 -10.82 -8.56
C VAL A 182 4.61 -10.85 -10.08
N LEU A 183 4.40 -9.72 -10.75
CA LEU A 183 4.47 -9.61 -12.22
C LEU A 183 5.84 -10.02 -12.75
N GLY A 184 6.92 -9.52 -12.12
CA GLY A 184 8.29 -9.77 -12.55
C GLY A 184 8.72 -11.23 -12.34
N ALA A 185 8.42 -11.83 -11.19
CA ALA A 185 8.76 -13.22 -10.90
C ALA A 185 7.97 -14.19 -11.77
N TYR A 186 6.66 -13.93 -11.98
CA TYR A 186 5.81 -14.72 -12.86
C TYR A 186 6.35 -14.72 -14.31
N ALA A 187 6.63 -13.54 -14.86
CA ALA A 187 7.18 -13.41 -16.21
C ALA A 187 8.57 -14.09 -16.33
N ALA A 188 9.43 -13.94 -15.33
CA ALA A 188 10.75 -14.57 -15.32
C ALA A 188 10.67 -16.11 -15.32
N ILE A 189 9.78 -16.67 -14.51
CA ILE A 189 9.54 -18.12 -14.43
C ILE A 189 8.95 -18.65 -15.76
N CYS A 190 7.95 -17.96 -16.31
CA CYS A 190 7.38 -18.34 -17.62
C CYS A 190 8.46 -18.34 -18.72
N ARG A 191 9.33 -17.32 -18.76
CA ARG A 191 10.43 -17.22 -19.73
C ARG A 191 11.45 -18.35 -19.54
N GLU A 192 11.82 -18.67 -18.31
CA GLU A 192 12.77 -19.77 -18.01
C GLU A 192 12.21 -21.14 -18.41
N LEU A 193 10.89 -21.31 -18.37
CA LEU A 193 10.20 -22.55 -18.78
C LEU A 193 9.82 -22.57 -20.24
N ASP A 194 10.18 -21.55 -21.02
CA ASP A 194 9.84 -21.41 -22.46
C ASP A 194 8.32 -21.51 -22.71
N VAL A 195 7.52 -20.91 -21.83
CA VAL A 195 6.06 -20.82 -21.98
C VAL A 195 5.61 -19.38 -22.18
N ARG A 196 4.47 -19.19 -22.86
CA ARG A 196 3.88 -17.86 -23.05
C ARG A 196 3.47 -17.24 -21.72
N LEU A 197 3.47 -15.91 -21.66
CA LEU A 197 2.96 -15.17 -20.52
C LEU A 197 1.42 -15.10 -20.58
N ASP A 198 0.74 -16.17 -20.13
CA ASP A 198 -0.72 -16.20 -20.03
C ASP A 198 -1.17 -15.26 -18.87
N PHE A 199 -2.28 -14.55 -19.06
CA PHE A 199 -2.87 -13.77 -17.97
C PHE A 199 -3.57 -14.71 -16.97
N PRO A 200 -3.20 -14.68 -15.67
CA PRO A 200 -3.68 -15.68 -14.71
C PRO A 200 -5.06 -15.35 -14.12
N GLY A 201 -5.99 -14.96 -14.96
CA GLY A 201 -7.38 -14.64 -14.65
C GLY A 201 -8.31 -14.98 -15.79
N SER A 202 -9.59 -14.72 -15.58
CA SER A 202 -10.62 -14.91 -16.62
C SER A 202 -10.53 -13.84 -17.72
N ALA A 203 -11.22 -14.06 -18.84
CA ALA A 203 -11.37 -13.06 -19.90
C ALA A 203 -12.08 -11.79 -19.39
N ALA A 204 -13.00 -11.93 -18.44
CA ALA A 204 -13.63 -10.78 -17.79
C ALA A 204 -12.62 -9.97 -16.99
N ALA A 205 -11.85 -10.61 -16.11
CA ALA A 205 -10.79 -9.96 -15.33
C ALA A 205 -9.71 -9.29 -16.21
N TYR A 206 -9.44 -9.84 -17.38
CA TYR A 206 -8.53 -9.29 -18.37
C TYR A 206 -9.01 -7.98 -18.98
N SER A 207 -10.34 -7.79 -19.05
CA SER A 207 -11.00 -6.73 -19.82
C SER A 207 -11.57 -5.58 -18.99
N VAL A 208 -11.78 -5.77 -17.68
CA VAL A 208 -12.34 -4.74 -16.80
C VAL A 208 -11.32 -3.65 -16.49
N LEU A 209 -11.80 -2.47 -16.08
CA LEU A 209 -10.95 -1.37 -15.62
C LEU A 209 -10.29 -1.73 -14.29
N SER A 210 -9.05 -1.34 -14.16
CA SER A 210 -8.28 -1.39 -12.91
C SER A 210 -7.55 -0.08 -12.71
N GLU A 211 -7.38 0.31 -11.46
CA GLU A 211 -6.54 1.44 -11.08
C GLU A 211 -5.53 1.02 -10.02
N LEU A 212 -4.41 1.69 -10.01
CA LEU A 212 -3.31 1.46 -9.07
C LEU A 212 -2.99 2.75 -8.32
N SER A 213 -2.22 2.62 -7.25
CA SER A 213 -1.68 3.76 -6.51
C SER A 213 -0.17 3.63 -6.42
N ASP A 214 0.54 4.59 -6.99
CA ASP A 214 1.98 4.76 -6.77
C ASP A 214 2.22 5.19 -5.32
N ALA A 215 3.09 4.49 -4.61
CA ALA A 215 3.32 4.73 -3.19
C ALA A 215 3.95 6.10 -2.91
N THR A 216 4.74 6.64 -3.84
CA THR A 216 5.35 7.96 -3.71
C THR A 216 4.30 9.05 -3.90
N CYS A 217 3.47 8.94 -4.94
CA CYS A 217 2.36 9.86 -5.17
C CYS A 217 1.36 9.85 -4.00
N LEU A 218 1.02 8.66 -3.49
CA LEU A 218 0.16 8.49 -2.31
C LEU A 218 0.76 9.19 -1.09
N ALA A 219 2.07 9.02 -0.84
CA ALA A 219 2.74 9.66 0.30
C ALA A 219 2.74 11.19 0.18
N GLU A 220 3.00 11.75 -1.00
CA GLU A 220 2.93 13.19 -1.22
C GLU A 220 1.50 13.73 -1.04
N ALA A 221 0.47 12.99 -1.50
CA ALA A 221 -0.92 13.34 -1.25
C ALA A 221 -1.25 13.34 0.26
N ILE A 222 -0.77 12.35 1.00
CA ILE A 222 -0.95 12.26 2.45
C ILE A 222 -0.29 13.44 3.17
N VAL A 223 0.94 13.79 2.82
CA VAL A 223 1.63 14.96 3.39
C VAL A 223 0.86 16.25 3.05
N PHE A 224 0.42 16.41 1.81
CA PHE A 224 -0.42 17.54 1.40
C PHE A 224 -1.69 17.64 2.23
N LEU A 225 -2.48 16.57 2.32
CA LEU A 225 -3.76 16.53 3.07
C LEU A 225 -3.57 16.81 4.56
N SER A 226 -2.43 16.42 5.14
CA SER A 226 -2.12 16.62 6.55
C SER A 226 -1.66 18.04 6.89
N THR A 227 -1.34 18.86 5.89
CA THR A 227 -0.79 20.20 6.08
C THR A 227 -1.64 21.34 5.50
N HIS A 228 -2.71 21.01 4.75
CA HIS A 228 -3.58 21.97 4.11
C HIS A 228 -5.00 21.95 4.71
N GLU A 229 -5.61 23.13 4.82
CA GLU A 229 -6.97 23.29 5.34
C GLU A 229 -7.99 22.40 4.59
N THR A 230 -7.81 22.26 3.27
CA THR A 230 -8.70 21.46 2.40
C THR A 230 -8.65 19.96 2.70
N GLY A 231 -7.64 19.47 3.42
CA GLY A 231 -7.51 18.08 3.84
C GLY A 231 -8.23 17.75 5.16
N ARG A 232 -8.68 18.77 5.92
CA ARG A 232 -9.20 18.58 7.28
C ARG A 232 -10.54 17.88 7.33
N ASN A 233 -10.66 16.93 8.26
CA ASN A 233 -11.87 16.22 8.65
C ASN A 233 -12.60 15.54 7.48
N ALA A 234 -11.84 14.94 6.57
CA ALA A 234 -12.37 14.29 5.39
C ALA A 234 -11.53 13.07 4.94
N ALA A 235 -12.19 12.16 4.23
CA ALA A 235 -11.54 11.07 3.52
C ALA A 235 -11.36 11.42 2.04
N PHE A 236 -10.33 10.83 1.40
CA PHE A 236 -9.97 11.07 0.01
C PHE A 236 -9.60 9.77 -0.70
N ASN A 237 -10.15 9.56 -1.88
CA ASN A 237 -9.61 8.58 -2.81
C ASN A 237 -8.25 9.07 -3.33
N VAL A 238 -7.25 8.19 -3.32
CA VAL A 238 -5.90 8.53 -3.77
C VAL A 238 -5.36 7.41 -4.66
N THR A 239 -5.56 7.55 -5.96
CA THR A 239 -5.04 6.64 -6.98
C THR A 239 -4.18 7.42 -7.99
N ASN A 240 -3.57 6.73 -8.94
CA ASN A 240 -2.70 7.36 -9.94
C ASN A 240 -3.41 8.43 -10.79
N GLY A 241 -4.74 8.38 -10.86
CA GLY A 241 -5.55 9.34 -11.62
C GLY A 241 -5.80 8.93 -13.07
N ASP A 242 -5.23 7.82 -13.50
CA ASP A 242 -5.56 7.08 -14.73
C ASP A 242 -6.18 5.72 -14.39
N SER A 243 -6.58 4.98 -15.40
CA SER A 243 -7.06 3.60 -15.28
C SER A 243 -6.51 2.76 -16.42
N ILE A 244 -6.29 1.49 -16.16
CA ILE A 244 -5.77 0.52 -17.12
C ILE A 244 -6.77 -0.63 -17.33
N ARG A 245 -6.56 -1.39 -18.41
CA ARG A 245 -7.07 -2.75 -18.57
C ARG A 245 -5.90 -3.71 -18.68
N TRP A 246 -5.98 -4.85 -18.04
CA TRP A 246 -4.89 -5.83 -18.14
C TRP A 246 -4.64 -6.29 -19.59
N CYS A 247 -5.67 -6.32 -20.44
CA CYS A 247 -5.52 -6.63 -21.85
C CYS A 247 -4.65 -5.61 -22.62
N GLN A 248 -4.49 -4.39 -22.12
CA GLN A 248 -3.61 -3.39 -22.70
C GLN A 248 -2.20 -3.46 -22.11
N VAL A 249 -2.09 -3.77 -20.83
CA VAL A 249 -0.80 -3.83 -20.11
C VAL A 249 -0.06 -5.15 -20.35
N TRP A 250 -0.78 -6.26 -20.44
CA TRP A 250 -0.19 -7.60 -20.52
C TRP A 250 0.73 -7.82 -21.73
N PRO A 251 0.37 -7.36 -22.94
CA PRO A 251 1.28 -7.38 -24.09
C PRO A 251 2.57 -6.58 -23.86
N LEU A 252 2.48 -5.43 -23.19
CA LEU A 252 3.64 -4.61 -22.85
C LEU A 252 4.53 -5.31 -21.82
N LEU A 253 3.93 -5.95 -20.81
CA LEU A 253 4.66 -6.74 -19.83
C LEU A 253 5.43 -7.88 -20.52
N ALA A 254 4.78 -8.63 -21.42
CA ALA A 254 5.45 -9.68 -22.21
C ALA A 254 6.62 -9.12 -23.02
N GLN A 255 6.45 -7.97 -23.64
CA GLN A 255 7.51 -7.26 -24.36
C GLN A 255 8.67 -6.87 -23.44
N TRP A 256 8.41 -6.36 -22.23
CA TRP A 256 9.45 -5.97 -21.26
C TRP A 256 10.29 -7.16 -20.78
N PHE A 257 9.75 -8.38 -20.89
CA PHE A 257 10.47 -9.62 -20.60
C PHE A 257 10.92 -10.39 -21.85
N SER A 258 10.77 -9.79 -23.06
CA SER A 258 11.17 -10.36 -24.35
C SER A 258 10.59 -11.75 -24.57
N MET A 259 9.29 -11.93 -24.33
CA MET A 259 8.59 -13.20 -24.43
C MET A 259 7.22 -13.07 -25.12
N PRO A 260 6.67 -14.18 -25.68
CA PRO A 260 5.36 -14.15 -26.29
C PRO A 260 4.26 -13.85 -25.27
N CYS A 261 3.36 -12.92 -25.62
CA CYS A 261 2.12 -12.70 -24.88
C CYS A 261 1.19 -13.90 -25.07
N GLY A 262 0.63 -14.38 -23.97
CA GLY A 262 -0.35 -15.45 -23.96
C GLY A 262 -1.80 -14.94 -23.99
N VAL A 263 -2.71 -15.76 -23.48
CA VAL A 263 -4.16 -15.50 -23.42
C VAL A 263 -4.66 -15.54 -21.96
N PRO A 264 -5.85 -15.01 -21.68
CA PRO A 264 -6.47 -15.19 -20.37
C PRO A 264 -6.68 -16.69 -20.08
N ARG A 265 -6.25 -17.11 -18.90
CA ARG A 265 -6.41 -18.47 -18.40
C ARG A 265 -6.72 -18.43 -16.91
N SER A 266 -7.95 -18.77 -16.53
CA SER A 266 -8.32 -18.86 -15.12
C SER A 266 -7.49 -19.93 -14.42
N MET A 267 -6.51 -19.49 -13.62
CA MET A 267 -5.64 -20.36 -12.81
C MET A 267 -5.36 -19.72 -11.46
N LYS A 268 -4.98 -20.57 -10.50
CA LYS A 268 -4.49 -20.12 -9.17
C LYS A 268 -2.97 -20.11 -9.18
N LEU A 269 -2.37 -18.91 -9.17
CA LEU A 269 -0.91 -18.79 -9.12
C LEU A 269 -0.33 -19.39 -7.84
N ALA A 270 -1.05 -19.31 -6.71
CA ALA A 270 -0.64 -19.98 -5.47
C ALA A 270 -0.43 -21.49 -5.66
N THR A 271 -1.28 -22.16 -6.46
CA THR A 271 -1.10 -23.57 -6.81
C THR A 271 -0.02 -23.77 -7.88
N TRP A 272 -0.05 -22.94 -8.92
CA TRP A 272 0.85 -23.09 -10.09
C TRP A 272 2.31 -22.85 -9.75
N MET A 273 2.58 -21.95 -8.77
CA MET A 273 3.92 -21.54 -8.36
C MET A 273 4.47 -22.31 -7.17
N ALA A 274 3.67 -23.18 -6.55
CA ALA A 274 4.05 -23.89 -5.32
C ALA A 274 5.34 -24.74 -5.46
N ASP A 275 5.61 -25.27 -6.65
CA ASP A 275 6.79 -26.10 -6.97
C ASP A 275 7.86 -25.38 -7.80
N LYS A 276 7.76 -24.06 -7.97
CA LYS A 276 8.67 -23.29 -8.85
C LYS A 276 9.92 -22.73 -8.16
N GLY A 277 10.11 -23.03 -6.86
CA GLY A 277 11.35 -22.67 -6.14
C GLY A 277 12.62 -23.08 -6.89
N PRO A 278 12.78 -24.37 -7.32
CA PRO A 278 13.96 -24.79 -8.08
C PRO A 278 14.13 -24.10 -9.43
N VAL A 279 13.04 -23.67 -10.07
CA VAL A 279 13.11 -22.86 -11.31
C VAL A 279 13.66 -21.48 -10.99
N TRP A 280 13.18 -20.87 -9.91
CA TRP A 280 13.65 -19.57 -9.44
C TRP A 280 15.14 -19.62 -9.06
N ASP A 281 15.59 -20.65 -8.37
CA ASP A 281 17.01 -20.82 -8.00
C ASP A 281 17.91 -20.87 -9.23
N ARG A 282 17.47 -21.52 -10.32
CA ARG A 282 18.21 -21.51 -11.61
C ARG A 282 18.28 -20.09 -12.21
N ILE A 283 17.15 -19.33 -12.15
CA ILE A 283 17.11 -17.93 -12.61
C ILE A 283 18.10 -17.10 -11.79
N VAL A 284 18.09 -17.23 -10.46
CA VAL A 284 19.01 -16.53 -9.55
C VAL A 284 20.47 -16.82 -9.95
N GLY A 285 20.83 -18.09 -10.12
CA GLY A 285 22.18 -18.49 -10.50
C GLY A 285 22.60 -17.99 -11.90
N ARG A 286 21.70 -18.15 -12.89
CA ARG A 286 21.98 -17.74 -14.29
C ARG A 286 22.16 -16.24 -14.46
N HIS A 287 21.37 -15.44 -13.74
CA HIS A 287 21.36 -13.98 -13.89
C HIS A 287 22.14 -13.24 -12.78
N GLY A 288 22.80 -13.96 -11.86
CA GLY A 288 23.56 -13.36 -10.76
C GLY A 288 22.69 -12.46 -9.86
N LEU A 289 21.45 -12.90 -9.60
CA LEU A 289 20.52 -12.14 -8.74
C LEU A 289 20.92 -12.27 -7.27
N GLN A 290 20.38 -11.40 -6.43
CA GLN A 290 20.49 -11.55 -4.99
C GLN A 290 19.80 -12.86 -4.56
N PRO A 291 20.50 -13.75 -3.84
CA PRO A 291 19.93 -15.01 -3.35
C PRO A 291 18.72 -14.74 -2.45
N ARG A 292 17.57 -15.24 -2.88
CA ARG A 292 16.31 -15.04 -2.13
C ARG A 292 15.30 -16.13 -2.49
N PRO A 293 14.66 -16.77 -1.50
CA PRO A 293 13.57 -17.70 -1.74
C PRO A 293 12.40 -17.02 -2.48
N LEU A 294 11.76 -17.74 -3.39
CA LEU A 294 10.67 -17.22 -4.23
C LEU A 294 9.51 -16.68 -3.40
N GLU A 295 9.13 -17.37 -2.33
CA GLU A 295 8.07 -16.99 -1.40
C GLU A 295 8.36 -15.69 -0.63
N SER A 296 9.63 -15.33 -0.47
CA SER A 296 10.03 -14.05 0.12
C SER A 296 10.00 -12.89 -0.87
N LEU A 297 9.95 -13.19 -2.17
CA LEU A 297 9.90 -12.21 -3.24
C LEU A 297 8.48 -11.92 -3.70
N ALA A 298 7.63 -12.96 -3.85
CA ALA A 298 6.29 -12.84 -4.41
C ALA A 298 5.26 -13.63 -3.62
N SER A 299 4.14 -12.98 -3.25
CA SER A 299 2.96 -13.63 -2.66
C SER A 299 1.97 -13.98 -3.76
N TRP A 300 1.80 -15.26 -4.02
CA TRP A 300 0.92 -15.75 -5.09
C TRP A 300 -0.56 -15.65 -4.71
N GLU A 301 -0.91 -15.76 -3.43
CA GLU A 301 -2.26 -15.51 -2.93
C GLU A 301 -2.68 -14.06 -3.16
N PHE A 302 -1.73 -13.13 -3.06
CA PHE A 302 -1.99 -11.74 -3.40
C PHE A 302 -2.20 -11.55 -4.90
N ALA A 303 -1.43 -12.25 -5.74
CA ALA A 303 -1.63 -12.27 -7.17
C ALA A 303 -3.04 -12.79 -7.53
N ASP A 304 -3.43 -13.93 -6.96
CA ASP A 304 -4.77 -14.51 -7.14
C ASP A 304 -5.87 -13.54 -6.72
N PHE A 305 -5.67 -12.81 -5.63
CA PHE A 305 -6.61 -11.77 -5.18
C PHE A 305 -6.74 -10.61 -6.19
N VAL A 306 -5.63 -10.17 -6.78
CA VAL A 306 -5.61 -9.07 -7.75
C VAL A 306 -6.26 -9.49 -9.07
N PHE A 307 -5.87 -10.65 -9.63
CA PHE A 307 -6.29 -11.09 -10.96
C PHE A 307 -7.65 -11.77 -10.99
N ALA A 308 -8.29 -12.01 -9.85
CA ALA A 308 -9.64 -12.58 -9.77
C ALA A 308 -10.76 -11.53 -9.91
N LYS A 309 -10.47 -10.25 -10.09
CA LYS A 309 -11.49 -9.19 -10.15
C LYS A 309 -12.12 -9.15 -11.55
N GLU A 310 -13.40 -9.47 -11.63
CA GLU A 310 -14.20 -9.51 -12.86
C GLU A 310 -15.13 -8.28 -13.00
N TRP A 311 -14.88 -7.25 -12.23
CA TRP A 311 -15.62 -5.98 -12.22
C TRP A 311 -14.65 -4.79 -12.18
N ASP A 312 -15.13 -3.65 -12.65
CA ASP A 312 -14.34 -2.43 -12.68
C ASP A 312 -13.89 -2.03 -11.26
N LEU A 313 -12.61 -1.71 -11.14
CA LEU A 313 -12.02 -1.06 -9.98
C LEU A 313 -11.73 0.40 -10.36
N LEU A 314 -12.61 1.31 -9.93
CA LEU A 314 -12.51 2.71 -10.31
C LEU A 314 -13.02 3.60 -9.18
N THR A 315 -12.25 4.64 -8.84
CA THR A 315 -12.61 5.67 -7.86
C THR A 315 -12.63 7.05 -8.48
N ASP A 316 -13.45 7.94 -7.94
CA ASP A 316 -13.46 9.36 -8.29
C ASP A 316 -12.44 10.12 -7.44
N ASN A 317 -11.34 10.56 -8.03
CA ASN A 317 -10.35 11.43 -7.38
C ASN A 317 -10.72 12.93 -7.40
N GLY A 318 -11.96 13.25 -7.75
CA GLY A 318 -12.41 14.64 -7.90
C GLY A 318 -12.32 15.46 -6.62
N ARG A 319 -12.56 14.82 -5.44
CA ARG A 319 -12.41 15.50 -4.13
C ARG A 319 -10.97 15.90 -3.89
N LEU A 320 -10.01 15.01 -4.12
CA LEU A 320 -8.58 15.26 -3.98
C LEU A 320 -8.10 16.40 -4.90
N ARG A 321 -8.55 16.37 -6.16
CA ARG A 321 -8.23 17.43 -7.14
C ARG A 321 -8.80 18.79 -6.73
N ARG A 322 -10.04 18.84 -6.25
CA ARG A 322 -10.65 20.08 -5.73
C ARG A 322 -9.96 20.59 -4.47
N ALA A 323 -9.38 19.69 -3.67
CA ALA A 323 -8.56 20.07 -2.52
C ALA A 323 -7.23 20.72 -2.92
N GLY A 324 -6.81 20.59 -4.18
CA GLY A 324 -5.60 21.21 -4.74
C GLY A 324 -4.47 20.25 -5.09
N PHE A 325 -4.60 18.95 -4.81
CA PHE A 325 -3.63 17.94 -5.20
C PHE A 325 -3.96 17.39 -6.60
N ASN A 326 -3.19 17.82 -7.60
CA ASN A 326 -3.47 17.53 -9.02
C ASN A 326 -2.40 16.65 -9.70
N VAL A 327 -1.62 15.92 -8.90
CA VAL A 327 -0.62 14.98 -9.45
C VAL A 327 -1.33 13.77 -10.05
N CYS A 328 -0.92 13.41 -11.27
CA CYS A 328 -1.32 12.16 -11.92
C CYS A 328 -0.06 11.35 -12.26
N VAL A 329 -0.16 10.04 -12.18
CA VAL A 329 0.90 9.10 -12.50
C VAL A 329 0.46 8.24 -13.69
N ASP A 330 1.28 8.14 -14.72
CA ASP A 330 1.09 7.18 -15.79
C ASP A 330 1.36 5.76 -15.23
N THR A 331 0.31 4.98 -15.08
CA THR A 331 0.39 3.64 -14.47
C THR A 331 1.28 2.69 -15.27
N VAL A 332 1.28 2.78 -16.60
CA VAL A 332 2.11 1.90 -17.45
C VAL A 332 3.60 2.26 -17.30
N ALA A 333 3.91 3.55 -17.32
CA ALA A 333 5.28 4.02 -17.07
C ALA A 333 5.75 3.64 -15.66
N MET A 334 4.92 3.84 -14.64
CA MET A 334 5.21 3.46 -13.26
C MET A 334 5.54 1.96 -13.14
N LEU A 335 4.71 1.08 -13.73
CA LEU A 335 4.96 -0.37 -13.70
C LEU A 335 6.30 -0.74 -14.33
N ARG A 336 6.60 -0.17 -15.50
CA ARG A 336 7.87 -0.38 -16.20
C ARG A 336 9.06 0.09 -15.37
N ASP A 337 8.98 1.28 -14.82
CA ASP A 337 10.06 1.92 -14.09
C ASP A 337 10.33 1.21 -12.75
N GLN A 338 9.29 0.78 -12.05
CA GLN A 338 9.45 -0.01 -10.83
C GLN A 338 10.03 -1.41 -11.12
N ILE A 339 9.61 -2.09 -12.21
CA ILE A 339 10.27 -3.34 -12.66
C ILE A 339 11.76 -3.06 -12.94
N GLY A 340 12.09 -1.92 -13.56
CA GLY A 340 13.46 -1.46 -13.77
C GLY A 340 14.26 -1.37 -12.46
N GLN A 341 13.70 -0.74 -11.42
CA GLN A 341 14.34 -0.63 -10.11
C GLN A 341 14.65 -2.02 -9.49
N TYR A 342 13.71 -2.98 -9.60
CA TYR A 342 13.96 -4.35 -9.14
C TYR A 342 15.06 -5.07 -9.93
N ARG A 343 15.19 -4.79 -11.24
CA ARG A 343 16.28 -5.30 -12.09
C ARG A 343 17.63 -4.68 -11.71
N ASP A 344 17.67 -3.38 -11.50
CA ASP A 344 18.90 -2.68 -11.09
C ASP A 344 19.37 -3.12 -9.71
N ALA A 345 18.43 -3.43 -8.81
CA ALA A 345 18.72 -4.05 -7.53
C ALA A 345 19.06 -5.55 -7.63
N ARG A 346 19.10 -6.15 -8.82
CA ARG A 346 19.32 -7.59 -9.03
C ARG A 346 18.37 -8.49 -8.27
N LEU A 347 17.11 -8.08 -8.18
CA LEU A 347 16.00 -8.86 -7.59
C LEU A 347 15.13 -9.49 -8.67
N LEU A 348 15.15 -8.95 -9.89
CA LEU A 348 14.53 -9.52 -11.08
C LEU A 348 15.55 -9.62 -12.22
N PRO A 349 15.45 -10.57 -13.14
CA PRO A 349 16.32 -10.67 -14.29
C PRO A 349 16.04 -9.58 -15.33
N ARG A 350 17.07 -9.20 -16.08
CA ARG A 350 16.95 -8.30 -17.23
C ARG A 350 16.38 -8.99 -18.45
#